data_25dfd1cb48128a977b795f69ac1e23c4
#
_entry.id   25dfd1cb48128a977b795f69ac1e23c4
#
_cell.length_a   1.000
_cell.length_b   1.000
_cell.length_c   1.000
_cell.angle_alpha   90.00
_cell.angle_beta   90.00
_cell.angle_gamma   90.00
#
_symmetry.space_group_name_H-M   'P 1'
#
loop_
_entity.id
_entity.type
_entity.pdbx_description
1 polymer ?
#
loop_
_entity_poly.entity_id
_entity_poly.type
_entity_poly.pdbx_seq_one_letter_code
_entity_poly.pdbx_strand_id
1 'polypeptide(L)'
;NFPGSNLEIHTVDGAARRLAELGKQSSGVRGPLRAFPGVNCPDLVPDKVTEETHGVFAKSFTQHIDVFGVGVYGTKSVPEDKLIHAAAVLAQWLDDDADGLPDAPEVVQALAVRHAFMGMTRTERELERHHPFEAPQGAGYHFGQFLSADETAPRGHFDASLEECLHLVQKGWELAWPATFGPWKGTALSECLDRARGGFFLDIPDETPEGAWYHYDDRTCEYDCMAVEYCYFALTTLLGGQVGRAEEVNQEWQCTTPDGVRAKDPWIVKLLTSPDHRLPRALPDGRYLPALAIGEKQR
;
A
#
# COMPACT_ATOMS: atom_id res chain seq x y z
N ASN A 1 23.48 0.20 7.66
CA ASN A 1 24.20 -0.35 6.50
C ASN A 1 23.47 -1.58 5.97
N PHE A 2 22.53 -1.40 5.08
CA PHE A 2 21.96 -2.50 4.30
C PHE A 2 22.97 -2.91 3.23
N PRO A 3 23.35 -4.18 3.10
CA PRO A 3 24.20 -4.62 2.00
C PRO A 3 23.38 -4.63 0.72
N GLY A 4 23.89 -3.92 -0.28
CA GLY A 4 23.37 -3.61 -1.57
C GLY A 4 22.48 -4.66 -2.23
N SER A 5 21.27 -4.27 -2.56
CA SER A 5 20.49 -4.86 -3.62
C SER A 5 21.19 -4.51 -4.95
N ASN A 6 21.79 -5.50 -5.62
CA ASN A 6 22.14 -5.38 -7.02
C ASN A 6 20.85 -5.28 -7.84
N LEU A 7 20.26 -4.10 -7.92
CA LEU A 7 19.34 -3.75 -8.98
C LEU A 7 20.20 -3.56 -10.24
N GLU A 8 20.12 -4.48 -11.19
CA GLU A 8 20.56 -4.21 -12.55
C GLU A 8 19.77 -3.02 -13.07
N ILE A 9 20.44 -1.89 -13.21
CA ILE A 9 19.94 -0.70 -13.87
C ILE A 9 19.76 -1.06 -15.36
N HIS A 10 18.60 -1.60 -15.69
CA HIS A 10 18.17 -1.57 -17.09
C HIS A 10 17.91 -0.11 -17.43
N THR A 11 18.68 0.42 -18.36
CA THR A 11 18.61 1.80 -18.84
C THR A 11 17.15 2.24 -19.02
N VAL A 12 16.83 3.44 -18.55
CA VAL A 12 15.50 4.07 -18.56
C VAL A 12 14.76 3.93 -19.91
N ASP A 13 15.49 3.87 -21.03
CA ASP A 13 14.94 3.65 -22.38
C ASP A 13 14.37 2.24 -22.64
N GLY A 14 14.90 1.21 -22.00
CA GLY A 14 14.40 -0.18 -22.18
C GLY A 14 13.10 -0.42 -21.43
N ALA A 15 12.97 0.13 -20.21
CA ALA A 15 11.76 0.03 -19.41
C ALA A 15 10.62 0.87 -20.01
N ALA A 16 10.91 2.09 -20.48
CA ALA A 16 9.93 2.96 -21.12
C ALA A 16 9.36 2.37 -22.44
N ARG A 17 10.19 1.70 -23.25
CA ARG A 17 9.72 1.02 -24.47
C ARG A 17 8.83 -0.18 -24.16
N ARG A 18 9.16 -0.97 -23.15
CA ARG A 18 8.37 -2.15 -22.78
C ARG A 18 7.04 -1.77 -22.12
N LEU A 19 7.00 -0.66 -21.37
CA LEU A 19 5.78 -0.09 -20.80
C LEU A 19 4.88 0.53 -21.88
N ALA A 20 5.45 1.18 -22.90
CA ALA A 20 4.70 1.72 -24.03
C ALA A 20 4.06 0.62 -24.91
N GLU A 21 4.65 -0.56 -24.99
CA GLU A 21 4.07 -1.71 -25.69
C GLU A 21 2.93 -2.36 -24.88
N LEU A 22 3.06 -2.43 -23.56
CA LEU A 22 1.99 -2.93 -22.67
C LEU A 22 0.81 -1.95 -22.59
N GLY A 23 1.06 -0.64 -22.60
CA GLY A 23 0.01 0.39 -22.60
C GLY A 23 -0.81 0.47 -23.91
N LYS A 24 -0.28 0.00 -25.03
CA LYS A 24 -1.02 -0.07 -26.32
C LYS A 24 -2.02 -1.22 -26.39
N GLN A 25 -1.95 -2.21 -25.50
CA GLN A 25 -2.89 -3.34 -25.44
C GLN A 25 -4.09 -3.08 -24.52
N SER A 26 -4.12 -2.00 -23.73
CA SER A 26 -5.18 -1.72 -22.77
C SER A 26 -6.19 -0.65 -23.17
N SER A 27 -6.13 -0.09 -24.39
CA SER A 27 -7.12 0.87 -24.86
C SER A 27 -8.32 0.17 -25.47
N GLY A 28 -9.36 -0.02 -24.65
CA GLY A 28 -10.72 -0.24 -25.12
C GLY A 28 -11.27 -1.63 -24.93
N VAL A 29 -11.87 -1.91 -23.79
CA VAL A 29 -13.18 -2.62 -23.69
C VAL A 29 -13.81 -2.27 -22.33
N ARG A 30 -14.79 -1.39 -22.31
CA ARG A 30 -15.77 -1.34 -21.22
C ARG A 30 -16.77 -2.49 -21.45
N GLY A 31 -16.42 -3.67 -20.95
CA GLY A 31 -17.35 -4.78 -20.80
C GLY A 31 -17.84 -4.87 -19.34
N PRO A 32 -18.99 -5.53 -19.07
CA PRO A 32 -19.41 -5.75 -17.69
C PRO A 32 -18.29 -6.49 -16.93
N LEU A 33 -18.03 -6.04 -15.69
CA LEU A 33 -17.05 -6.61 -14.78
C LEU A 33 -17.25 -8.14 -14.73
N ARG A 34 -16.38 -8.88 -15.41
CA ARG A 34 -16.29 -10.32 -15.23
C ARG A 34 -15.57 -10.55 -13.90
N ALA A 35 -16.21 -11.32 -13.02
CA ALA A 35 -15.52 -11.86 -11.86
C ALA A 35 -14.18 -12.48 -12.34
N PHE A 36 -13.06 -11.96 -11.84
CA PHE A 36 -11.76 -12.53 -12.17
C PHE A 36 -11.67 -13.90 -11.50
N PRO A 37 -11.28 -14.98 -12.21
CA PRO A 37 -11.11 -16.27 -11.59
C PRO A 37 -10.05 -16.18 -10.49
N GLY A 38 -10.42 -16.53 -9.26
CA GLY A 38 -9.51 -16.59 -8.12
C GLY A 38 -9.53 -15.41 -7.16
N VAL A 39 -10.34 -14.37 -7.41
CA VAL A 39 -10.59 -13.30 -6.44
C VAL A 39 -11.91 -13.60 -5.72
N ASN A 40 -11.82 -14.01 -4.47
CA ASN A 40 -12.98 -14.28 -3.62
C ASN A 40 -13.13 -13.17 -2.59
N CYS A 41 -14.37 -12.89 -2.19
CA CYS A 41 -14.65 -12.06 -1.03
C CYS A 41 -13.93 -12.66 0.20
N PRO A 42 -13.08 -11.89 0.92
CA PRO A 42 -12.36 -12.41 2.07
C PRO A 42 -13.31 -12.72 3.23
N ASP A 43 -13.12 -13.86 3.87
CA ASP A 43 -13.86 -14.25 5.07
C ASP A 43 -13.14 -13.86 6.37
N LEU A 44 -11.90 -13.37 6.27
CA LEU A 44 -11.02 -12.95 7.35
C LEU A 44 -10.81 -14.00 8.47
N VAL A 45 -10.94 -15.28 8.13
CA VAL A 45 -10.66 -16.38 9.03
C VAL A 45 -9.22 -16.85 8.81
N PRO A 46 -8.36 -16.81 9.84
CA PRO A 46 -6.99 -17.28 9.70
C PRO A 46 -6.93 -18.77 9.39
N ASP A 47 -6.15 -19.13 8.40
CA ASP A 47 -5.78 -20.49 8.09
C ASP A 47 -4.32 -20.77 8.49
N LYS A 48 -3.96 -22.05 8.43
CA LYS A 48 -2.63 -22.51 8.81
C LYS A 48 -1.70 -22.52 7.59
N VAL A 49 -0.56 -21.85 7.71
CA VAL A 49 0.49 -21.88 6.69
C VAL A 49 1.18 -23.24 6.69
N THR A 50 1.23 -23.88 5.50
CA THR A 50 1.94 -25.15 5.28
C THR A 50 2.83 -25.03 4.04
N GLU A 51 3.87 -25.87 3.95
CA GLU A 51 4.76 -25.87 2.78
C GLU A 51 4.01 -26.26 1.50
N GLU A 52 3.01 -27.13 1.62
CA GLU A 52 2.17 -27.57 0.50
C GLU A 52 1.33 -26.43 -0.09
N THR A 53 0.74 -25.59 0.76
CA THR A 53 -0.20 -24.52 0.33
C THR A 53 0.48 -23.17 0.11
N HIS A 54 1.54 -22.87 0.87
CA HIS A 54 2.15 -21.54 0.92
C HIS A 54 3.65 -21.54 0.58
N GLY A 55 4.23 -22.69 0.25
CA GLY A 55 5.61 -22.82 -0.19
C GLY A 55 6.62 -22.17 0.78
N VAL A 56 7.40 -21.22 0.27
CA VAL A 56 8.48 -20.57 1.02
C VAL A 56 8.03 -19.81 2.26
N PHE A 57 6.77 -19.33 2.30
CA PHE A 57 6.21 -18.59 3.43
C PHE A 57 6.14 -19.47 4.71
N ALA A 58 6.00 -20.79 4.56
CA ALA A 58 5.94 -21.72 5.69
C ALA A 58 7.23 -21.76 6.53
N LYS A 59 8.33 -21.23 6.02
CA LYS A 59 9.60 -21.12 6.77
C LYS A 59 9.55 -20.08 7.88
N SER A 60 8.73 -19.04 7.71
CA SER A 60 8.70 -17.89 8.59
C SER A 60 7.34 -17.65 9.23
N PHE A 61 6.26 -17.99 8.53
CA PHE A 61 4.90 -17.70 8.95
C PHE A 61 4.13 -18.97 9.29
N THR A 62 3.15 -18.84 10.17
CA THR A 62 2.30 -19.97 10.64
C THR A 62 0.81 -19.70 10.47
N GLN A 63 0.44 -18.46 10.23
CA GLN A 63 -0.93 -17.97 10.08
C GLN A 63 -1.05 -17.21 8.75
N HIS A 64 -2.19 -17.29 8.10
CA HIS A 64 -2.47 -16.63 6.84
C HIS A 64 -3.94 -16.23 6.75
N ILE A 65 -4.21 -15.09 6.11
CA ILE A 65 -5.54 -14.67 5.65
C ILE A 65 -5.40 -14.21 4.21
N ASP A 66 -6.24 -14.74 3.32
CA ASP A 66 -6.33 -14.23 1.95
C ASP A 66 -7.25 -13.01 1.89
N VAL A 67 -6.75 -11.93 1.30
CA VAL A 67 -7.53 -10.70 1.05
C VAL A 67 -7.51 -10.42 -0.45
N PHE A 68 -8.52 -10.88 -1.15
CA PHE A 68 -8.63 -10.73 -2.60
C PHE A 68 -7.42 -11.27 -3.39
N GLY A 69 -6.77 -12.33 -2.91
CA GLY A 69 -5.56 -12.90 -3.51
C GLY A 69 -4.24 -12.24 -3.04
N VAL A 70 -4.30 -11.35 -2.07
CA VAL A 70 -3.15 -10.76 -1.37
C VAL A 70 -3.04 -11.40 0.01
N GLY A 71 -1.93 -12.10 0.28
CA GLY A 71 -1.75 -12.83 1.54
C GLY A 71 -1.36 -11.90 2.70
N VAL A 72 -2.04 -12.02 3.85
CA VAL A 72 -1.62 -11.44 5.13
C VAL A 72 -1.10 -12.56 6.00
N TYR A 73 0.19 -12.57 6.28
CA TYR A 73 0.90 -13.65 6.97
C TYR A 73 1.35 -13.23 8.35
N GLY A 74 1.18 -14.09 9.33
CA GLY A 74 1.63 -13.88 10.71
C GLY A 74 2.65 -14.94 11.17
N THR A 75 3.71 -14.49 11.87
CA THR A 75 4.56 -15.43 12.62
C THR A 75 3.77 -16.06 13.77
N LYS A 76 4.30 -17.12 14.38
CA LYS A 76 3.65 -17.80 15.50
C LYS A 76 3.36 -16.86 16.70
N SER A 77 4.11 -15.80 16.85
CA SER A 77 4.01 -14.84 17.96
C SER A 77 2.94 -13.79 17.76
N VAL A 78 2.41 -13.62 16.54
CA VAL A 78 1.37 -12.63 16.21
C VAL A 78 0.03 -13.08 16.81
N PRO A 79 -0.65 -12.23 17.62
CA PRO A 79 -2.00 -12.49 18.06
C PRO A 79 -2.98 -12.52 16.88
N GLU A 80 -3.91 -13.47 16.89
CA GLU A 80 -4.88 -13.65 15.82
C GLU A 80 -5.74 -12.40 15.58
N ASP A 81 -6.16 -11.72 16.63
CA ASP A 81 -6.93 -10.47 16.54
C ASP A 81 -6.19 -9.36 15.79
N LYS A 82 -4.86 -9.31 15.91
CA LYS A 82 -4.01 -8.34 15.19
C LYS A 82 -3.88 -8.70 13.70
N LEU A 83 -3.74 -9.99 13.41
CA LEU A 83 -3.71 -10.48 12.02
C LEU A 83 -5.05 -10.19 11.32
N ILE A 84 -6.17 -10.48 11.98
CA ILE A 84 -7.52 -10.20 11.48
C ILE A 84 -7.72 -8.69 11.26
N HIS A 85 -7.25 -7.85 12.19
CA HIS A 85 -7.37 -6.40 12.05
C HIS A 85 -6.60 -5.88 10.83
N ALA A 86 -5.34 -6.28 10.67
CA ALA A 86 -4.54 -5.88 9.49
C ALA A 86 -5.18 -6.36 8.18
N ALA A 87 -5.70 -7.58 8.13
CA ALA A 87 -6.42 -8.10 6.98
C ALA A 87 -7.72 -7.32 6.70
N ALA A 88 -8.45 -6.91 7.74
CA ALA A 88 -9.65 -6.08 7.60
C ALA A 88 -9.31 -4.66 7.07
N VAL A 89 -8.22 -4.05 7.55
CA VAL A 89 -7.74 -2.76 7.03
C VAL A 89 -7.33 -2.88 5.55
N LEU A 90 -6.59 -3.93 5.19
CA LEU A 90 -6.23 -4.17 3.80
C LEU A 90 -7.47 -4.39 2.91
N ALA A 91 -8.45 -5.15 3.40
CA ALA A 91 -9.69 -5.37 2.67
C ALA A 91 -10.46 -4.06 2.42
N GLN A 92 -10.54 -3.18 3.43
CA GLN A 92 -11.19 -1.87 3.32
C GLN A 92 -10.43 -0.90 2.39
N TRP A 93 -9.12 -1.02 2.28
CA TRP A 93 -8.34 -0.26 1.28
C TRP A 93 -8.58 -0.73 -0.16
N LEU A 94 -9.03 -1.97 -0.36
CA LEU A 94 -9.27 -2.57 -1.67
C LEU A 94 -10.76 -2.60 -2.07
N ASP A 95 -11.66 -2.57 -1.08
CA ASP A 95 -13.12 -2.61 -1.19
C ASP A 95 -13.72 -1.63 -0.17
N ASP A 96 -13.80 -0.37 -0.57
CA ASP A 96 -14.13 0.79 0.27
C ASP A 96 -15.61 0.80 0.69
N ASP A 97 -16.51 0.26 -0.16
CA ASP A 97 -17.94 0.19 0.11
C ASP A 97 -18.38 -1.14 0.74
N ALA A 98 -17.42 -2.07 0.96
CA ALA A 98 -17.63 -3.39 1.56
C ALA A 98 -18.75 -4.19 0.86
N ASP A 99 -18.83 -4.11 -0.48
CA ASP A 99 -19.76 -4.94 -1.24
C ASP A 99 -19.26 -6.39 -1.43
N GLY A 100 -17.97 -6.65 -1.14
CA GLY A 100 -17.30 -7.93 -1.26
C GLY A 100 -16.57 -8.10 -2.59
N LEU A 101 -16.47 -7.03 -3.39
CA LEU A 101 -15.74 -6.97 -4.65
C LEU A 101 -14.72 -5.83 -4.62
N PRO A 102 -13.50 -6.04 -5.14
CA PRO A 102 -12.52 -4.95 -5.15
C PRO A 102 -12.98 -3.79 -6.04
N ASP A 103 -12.88 -2.54 -5.53
CA ASP A 103 -13.22 -1.33 -6.28
C ASP A 103 -12.42 -1.16 -7.57
N ALA A 104 -11.13 -1.53 -7.51
CA ALA A 104 -10.21 -1.51 -8.63
C ALA A 104 -9.60 -2.91 -8.88
N PRO A 105 -10.31 -3.80 -9.60
CA PRO A 105 -9.85 -5.17 -9.85
C PRO A 105 -8.48 -5.27 -10.51
N GLU A 106 -8.11 -4.28 -11.32
CA GLU A 106 -6.79 -4.18 -11.96
C GLU A 106 -5.65 -4.01 -10.95
N VAL A 107 -5.90 -3.34 -9.83
CA VAL A 107 -4.96 -3.17 -8.72
C VAL A 107 -4.75 -4.50 -8.01
N VAL A 108 -5.82 -5.15 -7.64
CA VAL A 108 -5.78 -6.47 -6.99
C VAL A 108 -5.10 -7.51 -7.89
N GLN A 109 -5.44 -7.52 -9.18
CA GLN A 109 -4.79 -8.41 -10.14
C GLN A 109 -3.27 -8.14 -10.24
N ALA A 110 -2.86 -6.87 -10.26
CA ALA A 110 -1.45 -6.51 -10.32
C ALA A 110 -0.70 -6.97 -9.07
N LEU A 111 -1.29 -6.83 -7.89
CA LEU A 111 -0.74 -7.34 -6.61
C LEU A 111 -0.65 -8.87 -6.60
N ALA A 112 -1.71 -9.57 -6.99
CA ALA A 112 -1.76 -11.03 -7.00
C ALA A 112 -0.72 -11.64 -7.96
N VAL A 113 -0.54 -11.08 -9.17
CA VAL A 113 0.48 -11.53 -10.13
C VAL A 113 1.90 -11.36 -9.58
N ARG A 114 2.12 -10.39 -8.70
CA ARG A 114 3.41 -10.15 -8.04
C ARG A 114 3.56 -10.90 -6.72
N HIS A 115 2.59 -11.74 -6.36
CA HIS A 115 2.56 -12.41 -5.07
C HIS A 115 2.80 -11.42 -3.92
N ALA A 116 2.11 -10.28 -4.00
CA ALA A 116 2.20 -9.25 -2.97
C ALA A 116 1.64 -9.79 -1.65
N PHE A 117 2.28 -9.40 -0.55
CA PHE A 117 1.87 -9.89 0.78
C PHE A 117 2.18 -8.87 1.88
N MET A 118 1.41 -8.97 2.96
CA MET A 118 1.72 -8.34 4.25
C MET A 118 2.34 -9.39 5.16
N GLY A 119 3.53 -9.14 5.70
CA GLY A 119 4.17 -10.00 6.68
C GLY A 119 4.09 -9.38 8.08
N MET A 120 3.56 -10.11 9.06
CA MET A 120 3.45 -9.63 10.43
C MET A 120 4.37 -10.37 11.39
N THR A 121 5.04 -9.62 12.24
CA THR A 121 5.77 -10.11 13.42
C THR A 121 5.11 -9.59 14.70
N ARG A 122 5.50 -10.10 15.87
CA ARG A 122 4.98 -9.58 17.14
C ARG A 122 5.43 -8.14 17.39
N THR A 123 6.71 -7.86 17.13
CA THR A 123 7.37 -6.60 17.39
C THR A 123 8.32 -6.27 16.25
N GLU A 124 8.62 -4.99 16.05
CA GLU A 124 9.65 -4.52 15.11
C GLU A 124 11.01 -5.21 15.37
N ARG A 125 11.40 -5.38 16.63
CA ARG A 125 12.62 -6.10 17.00
C ARG A 125 12.64 -7.57 16.55
N GLU A 126 11.48 -8.22 16.44
CA GLU A 126 11.38 -9.57 15.87
C GLU A 126 11.61 -9.52 14.37
N LEU A 127 11.08 -8.52 13.68
CA LEU A 127 11.30 -8.28 12.27
C LEU A 127 12.78 -8.07 11.96
N GLU A 128 13.45 -7.17 12.69
CA GLU A 128 14.87 -6.89 12.54
C GLU A 128 15.78 -8.12 12.73
N ARG A 129 15.40 -9.01 13.66
CA ARG A 129 16.21 -10.20 13.99
C ARG A 129 16.05 -11.33 13.00
N HIS A 130 14.88 -11.50 12.45
CA HIS A 130 14.53 -12.71 11.73
C HIS A 130 14.59 -12.53 10.22
N HIS A 131 14.56 -11.27 9.71
CA HIS A 131 14.40 -11.03 8.27
C HIS A 131 13.52 -12.14 7.68
N PRO A 132 12.22 -12.20 8.07
CA PRO A 132 11.43 -13.43 7.91
C PRO A 132 11.28 -13.84 6.45
N PHE A 133 11.75 -13.02 5.54
CA PHE A 133 11.63 -13.29 4.13
C PHE A 133 12.83 -12.78 3.33
N GLU A 134 13.83 -13.65 3.17
CA GLU A 134 14.73 -13.54 2.03
C GLU A 134 14.03 -14.20 0.83
N ALA A 135 13.52 -13.40 -0.10
CA ALA A 135 12.97 -13.94 -1.33
C ALA A 135 14.00 -14.85 -1.99
N PRO A 136 13.68 -16.11 -2.31
CA PRO A 136 14.61 -16.98 -3.00
C PRO A 136 14.97 -16.31 -4.32
N GLN A 137 16.26 -16.09 -4.56
CA GLN A 137 16.73 -15.59 -5.83
C GLN A 137 16.20 -16.51 -6.94
N GLY A 138 15.33 -15.99 -7.82
CA GLY A 138 14.78 -16.72 -8.95
C GLY A 138 13.34 -17.24 -8.82
N ALA A 139 12.71 -17.17 -7.68
CA ALA A 139 11.29 -17.52 -7.55
C ALA A 139 10.44 -16.26 -7.63
N GLY A 140 9.97 -15.91 -8.80
CA GLY A 140 8.96 -14.87 -9.10
C GLY A 140 8.88 -13.68 -8.11
N TYR A 141 8.65 -12.54 -8.60
CA TYR A 141 8.73 -11.28 -7.86
C TYR A 141 7.70 -11.22 -6.73
N HIS A 142 8.10 -11.56 -5.52
CA HIS A 142 7.31 -11.27 -4.33
C HIS A 142 7.55 -9.81 -3.91
N PHE A 143 6.48 -9.08 -3.67
CA PHE A 143 6.53 -7.76 -3.05
C PHE A 143 5.93 -7.87 -1.65
N GLY A 144 6.71 -7.58 -0.63
CA GLY A 144 6.28 -7.67 0.77
C GLY A 144 6.32 -6.32 1.46
N GLN A 145 5.27 -6.05 2.24
CA GLN A 145 5.22 -5.00 3.24
C GLN A 145 5.19 -5.66 4.62
N PHE A 146 5.74 -5.01 5.63
CA PHE A 146 5.83 -5.59 6.97
C PHE A 146 5.19 -4.69 8.01
N LEU A 147 4.62 -5.33 9.04
CA LEU A 147 3.88 -4.67 10.11
C LEU A 147 4.14 -5.39 11.44
N SER A 148 4.31 -4.66 12.54
CA SER A 148 4.37 -5.27 13.86
C SER A 148 2.99 -5.30 14.52
N ALA A 149 2.70 -6.38 15.27
CA ALA A 149 1.44 -6.52 15.99
C ALA A 149 1.29 -5.49 17.12
N ASP A 150 2.41 -5.00 17.68
CA ASP A 150 2.39 -4.03 18.75
C ASP A 150 1.97 -2.63 18.26
N GLU A 151 2.15 -2.34 16.95
CA GLU A 151 1.74 -1.09 16.28
C GLU A 151 0.38 -1.22 15.57
N THR A 152 -0.18 -2.41 15.51
CA THR A 152 -1.49 -2.69 14.91
C THR A 152 -2.60 -2.42 15.91
N ALA A 153 -3.52 -1.51 15.61
CA ALA A 153 -4.63 -1.11 16.48
C ALA A 153 -4.21 -0.89 17.96
N PRO A 154 -3.16 -0.11 18.22
CA PRO A 154 -2.71 0.15 19.58
C PRO A 154 -3.70 1.07 20.29
N ARG A 155 -3.88 0.89 21.61
CA ARG A 155 -4.78 1.75 22.38
C ARG A 155 -4.19 3.15 22.53
N GLY A 156 -4.90 4.17 22.02
CA GLY A 156 -4.54 5.59 22.23
C GLY A 156 -3.34 6.07 21.39
N HIS A 157 -2.92 5.30 20.42
CA HIS A 157 -1.88 5.66 19.46
C HIS A 157 -2.37 5.45 18.02
N PHE A 158 -1.62 5.95 17.06
CA PHE A 158 -1.91 5.74 15.65
C PHE A 158 -1.81 4.25 15.29
N ASP A 159 -2.68 3.81 14.40
CA ASP A 159 -2.71 2.44 13.92
C ASP A 159 -1.83 2.33 12.66
N ALA A 160 -0.63 1.78 12.81
CA ALA A 160 0.32 1.62 11.70
C ALA A 160 -0.21 0.71 10.58
N SER A 161 -1.22 -0.12 10.83
CA SER A 161 -1.83 -0.92 9.76
C SER A 161 -2.48 -0.07 8.67
N LEU A 162 -2.92 1.17 8.98
CA LEU A 162 -3.44 2.12 7.98
C LEU A 162 -2.38 2.51 6.97
N GLU A 163 -1.15 2.70 7.42
CA GLU A 163 -0.01 3.10 6.62
C GLU A 163 0.54 1.91 5.82
N GLU A 164 0.93 0.83 6.52
CA GLU A 164 1.60 -0.30 5.92
C GLU A 164 0.72 -1.07 4.91
N CYS A 165 -0.58 -1.21 5.20
CA CYS A 165 -1.52 -1.77 4.23
C CYS A 165 -1.72 -0.84 3.03
N LEU A 166 -1.73 0.48 3.23
CA LEU A 166 -1.83 1.43 2.12
C LEU A 166 -0.58 1.41 1.24
N HIS A 167 0.62 1.30 1.80
CA HIS A 167 1.86 1.14 1.02
C HIS A 167 1.80 -0.09 0.11
N LEU A 168 1.24 -1.20 0.60
CA LEU A 168 1.02 -2.38 -0.21
C LEU A 168 0.03 -2.10 -1.36
N VAL A 169 -1.06 -1.40 -1.10
CA VAL A 169 -2.07 -1.01 -2.11
C VAL A 169 -1.49 -0.01 -3.11
N GLN A 170 -0.68 0.95 -2.67
CA GLN A 170 0.02 1.92 -3.54
C GLN A 170 0.95 1.18 -4.53
N LYS A 171 1.57 0.07 -4.13
CA LYS A 171 2.30 -0.77 -5.07
C LYS A 171 1.40 -1.34 -6.16
N GLY A 172 0.17 -1.69 -5.83
CA GLY A 172 -0.84 -2.07 -6.81
C GLY A 172 -1.20 -0.93 -7.76
N TRP A 173 -1.32 0.32 -7.25
CA TRP A 173 -1.56 1.50 -8.10
C TRP A 173 -0.40 1.80 -9.03
N GLU A 174 0.85 1.70 -8.53
CA GLU A 174 2.06 1.82 -9.34
C GLU A 174 2.03 0.85 -10.53
N LEU A 175 1.68 -0.40 -10.26
CA LEU A 175 1.66 -1.47 -11.26
C LEU A 175 0.50 -1.34 -12.25
N ALA A 176 -0.69 -0.96 -11.78
CA ALA A 176 -1.88 -0.81 -12.60
C ALA A 176 -1.87 0.50 -13.41
N TRP A 177 -1.36 1.58 -12.81
CA TRP A 177 -1.39 2.93 -13.39
C TRP A 177 -0.02 3.63 -13.31
N PRO A 178 1.01 3.08 -13.95
CA PRO A 178 2.41 3.52 -13.77
C PRO A 178 2.67 4.98 -14.20
N ALA A 179 1.94 5.50 -15.17
CA ALA A 179 2.07 6.91 -15.59
C ALA A 179 1.47 7.89 -14.57
N THR A 180 0.57 7.41 -13.73
CA THR A 180 -0.12 8.22 -12.72
C THR A 180 0.54 8.09 -11.36
N PHE A 181 0.72 6.86 -10.87
CA PHE A 181 1.17 6.55 -9.50
C PHE A 181 2.58 5.95 -9.43
N GLY A 182 3.30 5.86 -10.53
CA GLY A 182 4.70 5.47 -10.47
C GLY A 182 5.50 6.46 -9.61
N PRO A 183 6.36 5.98 -8.70
CA PRO A 183 7.10 6.84 -7.77
C PRO A 183 8.37 7.46 -8.39
N TRP A 184 8.46 7.51 -9.71
CA TRP A 184 9.59 8.07 -10.45
C TRP A 184 9.24 9.38 -11.13
N LYS A 185 10.25 10.18 -11.44
CA LYS A 185 10.09 11.49 -12.09
C LYS A 185 9.28 11.40 -13.39
N GLY A 186 8.34 12.34 -13.57
CA GLY A 186 7.53 12.49 -14.78
C GLY A 186 6.17 11.80 -14.72
N THR A 187 5.78 11.26 -13.58
CA THR A 187 4.41 10.78 -13.31
C THR A 187 3.55 11.88 -12.69
N ALA A 188 2.23 11.72 -12.70
CA ALA A 188 1.34 12.69 -12.09
C ALA A 188 1.58 12.82 -10.56
N LEU A 189 1.85 11.70 -9.87
CA LEU A 189 2.20 11.69 -8.45
C LEU A 189 3.51 12.44 -8.20
N SER A 190 4.55 12.15 -8.97
CA SER A 190 5.86 12.77 -8.79
C SER A 190 5.85 14.27 -9.06
N GLU A 191 5.01 14.75 -9.99
CA GLU A 191 4.82 16.17 -10.21
C GLU A 191 4.15 16.88 -9.01
N CYS A 192 3.24 16.19 -8.32
CA CYS A 192 2.65 16.69 -7.08
C CYS A 192 3.70 16.71 -5.95
N LEU A 193 4.47 15.64 -5.79
CA LEU A 193 5.57 15.54 -4.83
C LEU A 193 6.57 16.68 -5.01
N ASP A 194 7.05 16.93 -6.25
CA ASP A 194 8.03 17.98 -6.53
C ASP A 194 7.52 19.37 -6.12
N ARG A 195 6.21 19.63 -6.30
CA ARG A 195 5.58 20.87 -5.81
C ARG A 195 5.54 20.92 -4.29
N ALA A 196 5.16 19.81 -3.64
CA ALA A 196 5.06 19.75 -2.18
C ALA A 196 6.41 19.97 -1.49
N ARG A 197 7.49 19.49 -2.09
CA ARG A 197 8.87 19.64 -1.61
C ARG A 197 9.54 20.95 -2.02
N GLY A 198 8.91 21.74 -2.89
CA GLY A 198 9.49 22.97 -3.44
C GLY A 198 10.52 22.72 -4.55
N GLY A 199 10.62 21.52 -5.10
CA GLY A 199 11.51 21.14 -6.18
C GLY A 199 11.74 19.65 -6.32
N PHE A 200 12.45 19.28 -7.39
CA PHE A 200 12.91 17.91 -7.60
C PHE A 200 14.23 17.68 -6.87
N PHE A 201 14.25 16.75 -5.93
CA PHE A 201 15.42 16.33 -5.17
C PHE A 201 15.47 14.81 -5.10
N LEU A 202 16.55 14.17 -5.52
CA LEU A 202 16.72 12.72 -5.40
C LEU A 202 16.81 12.29 -3.94
N ASP A 203 17.55 13.05 -3.16
CA ASP A 203 17.75 12.86 -1.73
C ASP A 203 17.01 13.95 -0.95
N ILE A 204 16.97 13.84 0.37
CA ILE A 204 16.45 14.88 1.25
C ILE A 204 17.42 16.07 1.22
N PRO A 205 16.96 17.29 0.85
CA PRO A 205 17.81 18.47 0.84
C PRO A 205 18.26 18.83 2.26
N ASP A 206 19.48 19.39 2.41
CA ASP A 206 20.01 19.82 3.71
C ASP A 206 19.17 20.94 4.33
N GLU A 207 18.57 21.80 3.51
CA GLU A 207 17.67 22.85 3.92
C GLU A 207 16.33 22.66 3.20
N THR A 208 15.25 22.70 3.97
CA THR A 208 13.90 22.64 3.42
C THR A 208 13.61 23.89 2.58
N PRO A 209 13.21 23.75 1.31
CA PRO A 209 12.85 24.87 0.48
C PRO A 209 11.73 25.73 1.08
N GLU A 210 11.84 27.06 0.95
CA GLU A 210 10.82 27.99 1.43
C GLU A 210 9.46 27.66 0.78
N GLY A 211 8.42 27.53 1.62
CA GLY A 211 7.05 27.25 1.20
C GLY A 211 6.74 25.78 0.92
N ALA A 212 7.70 24.87 1.05
CA ALA A 212 7.44 23.43 1.03
C ALA A 212 6.53 23.03 2.20
N TRP A 213 5.70 22.01 2.00
CA TRP A 213 4.76 21.49 3.01
C TRP A 213 4.89 19.98 3.25
N TYR A 214 5.79 19.33 2.54
CA TYR A 214 6.23 17.96 2.75
C TYR A 214 7.75 17.92 2.91
N HIS A 215 8.23 17.32 3.99
CA HIS A 215 9.63 17.34 4.42
C HIS A 215 10.00 16.00 5.02
N TYR A 216 9.99 14.95 4.29
CA TYR A 216 10.34 13.66 4.88
C TYR A 216 11.75 13.69 5.46
N ASP A 217 11.96 13.13 6.66
CA ASP A 217 13.21 13.26 7.42
C ASP A 217 14.07 12.00 7.49
N ASP A 218 13.53 10.84 7.09
CA ASP A 218 14.30 9.60 6.99
C ASP A 218 15.29 9.66 5.81
N ARG A 219 16.56 9.88 6.12
CA ARG A 219 17.63 9.99 5.14
C ARG A 219 17.95 8.71 4.38
N THR A 220 17.35 7.59 4.74
CA THR A 220 17.44 6.33 3.99
C THR A 220 16.40 6.22 2.89
N CYS A 221 15.41 7.12 2.90
CA CYS A 221 14.30 7.18 1.96
C CYS A 221 14.71 7.98 0.72
N GLU A 222 14.84 7.32 -0.42
CA GLU A 222 15.12 7.92 -1.71
C GLU A 222 13.84 8.51 -2.33
N TYR A 223 13.94 9.06 -3.53
CA TYR A 223 12.84 9.77 -4.19
C TYR A 223 11.57 8.93 -4.36
N ASP A 224 11.68 7.66 -4.70
CA ASP A 224 10.57 6.74 -4.87
C ASP A 224 9.85 6.43 -3.55
N CYS A 225 10.60 6.21 -2.49
CA CYS A 225 10.09 6.08 -1.13
C CYS A 225 9.34 7.35 -0.72
N MET A 226 9.94 8.54 -0.91
CA MET A 226 9.30 9.83 -0.58
C MET A 226 8.00 10.07 -1.35
N ALA A 227 7.86 9.53 -2.57
CA ALA A 227 6.62 9.64 -3.32
C ALA A 227 5.50 8.77 -2.74
N VAL A 228 5.84 7.60 -2.21
CA VAL A 228 4.92 6.69 -1.53
C VAL A 228 4.43 7.32 -0.23
N GLU A 229 5.34 7.82 0.60
CA GLU A 229 5.03 8.50 1.87
C GLU A 229 4.18 9.77 1.67
N TYR A 230 4.54 10.60 0.69
CA TYR A 230 3.75 11.77 0.34
C TYR A 230 2.30 11.41 -0.04
N CYS A 231 2.13 10.37 -0.85
CA CYS A 231 0.82 9.89 -1.26
C CYS A 231 0.02 9.37 -0.05
N TYR A 232 0.67 8.65 0.86
CA TYR A 232 0.07 8.20 2.11
C TYR A 232 -0.42 9.38 2.96
N PHE A 233 0.43 10.37 3.25
CA PHE A 233 0.03 11.56 4.01
C PHE A 233 -1.13 12.29 3.35
N ALA A 234 -1.06 12.51 2.04
CA ALA A 234 -2.09 13.24 1.32
C ALA A 234 -3.46 12.52 1.34
N LEU A 235 -3.50 11.22 1.05
CA LEU A 235 -4.74 10.45 1.05
C LEU A 235 -5.32 10.32 2.44
N THR A 236 -4.52 9.89 3.42
CA THR A 236 -5.00 9.73 4.79
C THR A 236 -5.46 11.06 5.40
N THR A 237 -4.83 12.18 5.04
CA THR A 237 -5.31 13.53 5.41
C THR A 237 -6.67 13.81 4.81
N LEU A 238 -6.87 13.55 3.51
CA LEU A 238 -8.17 13.76 2.84
C LEU A 238 -9.30 12.98 3.49
N LEU A 239 -8.98 11.78 3.98
CA LEU A 239 -9.90 10.87 4.68
C LEU A 239 -10.01 11.16 6.17
N GLY A 240 -9.30 12.16 6.70
CA GLY A 240 -9.36 12.59 8.10
C GLY A 240 -8.43 11.82 9.07
N GLY A 241 -7.62 10.90 8.57
CA GLY A 241 -6.72 10.06 9.37
C GLY A 241 -5.58 10.83 10.06
N GLN A 242 -5.24 12.03 9.57
CA GLN A 242 -4.19 12.86 10.17
C GLN A 242 -4.73 13.94 11.14
N VAL A 243 -6.06 14.00 11.34
CA VAL A 243 -6.67 14.98 12.24
C VAL A 243 -6.22 14.70 13.67
N GLY A 244 -5.68 15.71 14.32
CA GLY A 244 -5.17 15.61 15.70
C GLY A 244 -3.72 15.15 15.83
N ARG A 245 -3.05 14.79 14.71
CA ARG A 245 -1.66 14.31 14.71
C ARG A 245 -0.63 15.41 14.42
N ALA A 246 -1.03 16.68 14.37
CA ALA A 246 -0.12 17.76 13.99
C ALA A 246 1.17 17.81 14.83
N GLU A 247 1.11 17.54 16.14
CA GLU A 247 2.30 17.53 17.01
C GLU A 247 3.26 16.37 16.69
N GLU A 248 2.72 15.28 16.13
CA GLU A 248 3.47 14.08 15.79
C GLU A 248 4.12 14.20 14.40
N VAL A 249 3.39 14.74 13.41
CA VAL A 249 3.79 14.66 11.99
C VAL A 249 4.15 16.01 11.35
N ASN A 250 4.07 17.14 12.06
CA ASN A 250 4.23 18.47 11.45
C ASN A 250 5.64 18.75 10.89
N GLN A 251 6.63 18.03 11.34
CA GLN A 251 8.01 18.10 10.83
C GLN A 251 8.12 17.48 9.42
N GLU A 252 7.23 16.55 9.09
CA GLU A 252 7.21 15.86 7.79
C GLU A 252 6.06 16.34 6.91
N TRP A 253 4.89 16.56 7.51
CA TRP A 253 3.66 16.91 6.80
C TRP A 253 2.89 18.03 7.48
N GLN A 254 2.73 19.19 6.80
CA GLN A 254 2.08 20.35 7.38
C GLN A 254 0.55 20.39 7.20
N CYS A 255 -0.02 19.53 6.34
CA CYS A 255 -1.43 19.58 5.96
C CYS A 255 -2.24 18.51 6.69
N THR A 256 -2.40 18.59 8.02
CA THR A 256 -3.01 17.53 8.84
C THR A 256 -4.54 17.51 8.85
N THR A 257 -5.22 18.38 8.08
CA THR A 257 -6.68 18.40 7.98
C THR A 257 -7.15 18.31 6.52
N PRO A 258 -8.36 17.74 6.25
CA PRO A 258 -8.91 17.69 4.90
C PRO A 258 -9.01 19.06 4.21
N ASP A 259 -9.41 20.10 4.94
CA ASP A 259 -9.48 21.47 4.38
C ASP A 259 -8.08 22.06 4.19
N GLY A 260 -7.13 21.75 5.06
CA GLY A 260 -5.73 22.16 4.93
C GLY A 260 -5.09 21.63 3.66
N VAL A 261 -5.21 20.32 3.39
CA VAL A 261 -4.65 19.75 2.15
C VAL A 261 -5.38 20.24 0.90
N ARG A 262 -6.69 20.43 0.94
CA ARG A 262 -7.45 21.01 -0.19
C ARG A 262 -6.99 22.43 -0.53
N ALA A 263 -6.68 23.21 0.48
CA ALA A 263 -6.21 24.59 0.29
C ALA A 263 -4.75 24.66 -0.17
N LYS A 264 -3.88 23.84 0.41
CA LYS A 264 -2.42 23.92 0.19
C LYS A 264 -1.97 23.13 -1.03
N ASP A 265 -2.57 21.95 -1.26
CA ASP A 265 -2.18 21.01 -2.31
C ASP A 265 -3.36 20.56 -3.20
N PRO A 266 -3.96 21.50 -3.98
CA PRO A 266 -5.09 21.16 -4.84
C PRO A 266 -4.73 20.17 -5.97
N TRP A 267 -3.44 20.00 -6.28
CA TRP A 267 -2.98 19.12 -7.34
C TRP A 267 -3.08 17.64 -6.91
N ILE A 268 -2.57 17.31 -5.72
CA ILE A 268 -2.71 15.96 -5.19
C ILE A 268 -4.18 15.63 -4.89
N VAL A 269 -4.96 16.60 -4.38
CA VAL A 269 -6.40 16.42 -4.16
C VAL A 269 -7.11 16.06 -5.45
N LYS A 270 -6.82 16.77 -6.56
CA LYS A 270 -7.39 16.46 -7.87
C LYS A 270 -7.00 15.05 -8.33
N LEU A 271 -5.75 14.65 -8.12
CA LEU A 271 -5.26 13.32 -8.49
C LEU A 271 -5.98 12.23 -7.69
N LEU A 272 -6.01 12.35 -6.36
CA LEU A 272 -6.55 11.34 -5.45
C LEU A 272 -8.10 11.27 -5.46
N THR A 273 -8.78 12.33 -5.92
CA THR A 273 -10.25 12.33 -6.04
C THR A 273 -10.75 12.08 -7.46
N SER A 274 -9.84 11.80 -8.41
CA SER A 274 -10.22 11.48 -9.79
C SER A 274 -11.11 10.22 -9.83
N PRO A 275 -12.23 10.26 -10.56
CA PRO A 275 -13.07 9.08 -10.74
C PRO A 275 -12.43 7.99 -11.61
N ASP A 276 -11.30 8.31 -12.27
CA ASP A 276 -10.65 7.40 -13.22
C ASP A 276 -9.98 6.22 -12.53
N HIS A 277 -9.60 6.35 -11.26
CA HIS A 277 -8.80 5.37 -10.53
C HIS A 277 -9.52 4.67 -9.38
N ARG A 278 -10.75 5.10 -9.02
CA ARG A 278 -11.57 4.50 -7.95
C ARG A 278 -10.77 4.24 -6.66
N LEU A 279 -10.02 5.28 -6.23
CA LEU A 279 -9.27 5.23 -4.99
C LEU A 279 -10.21 5.26 -3.77
N PRO A 280 -9.77 4.75 -2.60
CA PRO A 280 -10.56 4.75 -1.37
C PRO A 280 -11.08 6.13 -0.98
N ARG A 281 -12.30 6.18 -0.43
CA ARG A 281 -13.00 7.40 -0.01
C ARG A 281 -13.35 7.41 1.48
N ALA A 282 -13.13 6.29 2.16
CA ALA A 282 -13.28 6.16 3.60
C ALA A 282 -11.96 5.68 4.22
N LEU A 283 -11.68 6.16 5.43
CA LEU A 283 -10.55 5.66 6.22
C LEU A 283 -10.92 4.30 6.80
N PRO A 284 -10.12 3.25 6.61
CA PRO A 284 -10.37 1.96 7.24
C PRO A 284 -10.45 2.05 8.77
N ASP A 285 -11.35 1.28 9.35
CA ASP A 285 -11.53 1.18 10.81
C ASP A 285 -11.25 -0.23 11.36
N GLY A 286 -10.78 -1.13 10.47
CA GLY A 286 -10.47 -2.52 10.80
C GLY A 286 -11.70 -3.41 11.04
N ARG A 287 -12.90 -2.98 10.58
CA ARG A 287 -14.18 -3.71 10.72
C ARG A 287 -14.78 -4.04 9.36
N TYR A 288 -14.12 -4.91 8.63
CA TYR A 288 -14.61 -5.33 7.32
C TYR A 288 -15.69 -6.41 7.44
N LEU A 289 -16.91 -6.08 7.00
CA LEU A 289 -18.08 -6.96 6.98
C LEU A 289 -18.76 -6.87 5.61
N PRO A 290 -18.31 -7.65 4.62
CA PRO A 290 -18.80 -7.52 3.26
C PRO A 290 -20.25 -7.95 3.11
N ALA A 291 -21.01 -7.21 2.29
CA ALA A 291 -22.44 -7.43 2.05
C ALA A 291 -22.74 -8.82 1.48
N LEU A 292 -21.86 -9.38 0.66
CA LEU A 292 -21.98 -10.74 0.11
C LEU A 292 -21.95 -11.82 1.19
N ALA A 293 -21.12 -11.66 2.23
CA ALA A 293 -21.06 -12.62 3.34
C ALA A 293 -22.33 -12.62 4.20
N ILE A 294 -23.08 -11.52 4.22
CA ILE A 294 -24.36 -11.41 4.96
C ILE A 294 -25.45 -12.18 4.22
N GLY A 295 -25.45 -12.17 2.88
CA GLY A 295 -26.45 -12.86 2.06
C GLY A 295 -26.35 -14.38 2.10
N GLU A 296 -25.18 -14.97 2.32
CA GLU A 296 -24.98 -16.41 2.39
C GLU A 296 -25.38 -17.03 3.74
N LYS A 297 -25.30 -16.26 4.84
CA LYS A 297 -25.72 -16.73 6.17
C LYS A 297 -27.26 -16.73 6.38
N GLN A 298 -28.03 -16.18 5.42
CA GLN A 298 -29.50 -16.12 5.48
C GLN A 298 -30.19 -17.13 4.55
N ARG A 299 -29.46 -17.98 3.85
CA ARG A 299 -29.97 -19.09 3.05
C ARG A 299 -29.62 -20.42 3.68
#